data_7245c85d56944760615d3751f82fc788
#
_entry.id   7245c85d56944760615d3751f82fc788
#
_cell.length_a   1.000
_cell.length_b   1.000
_cell.length_c   1.000
_cell.angle_alpha   90.00
_cell.angle_beta   90.00
_cell.angle_gamma   90.00
#
_symmetry.space_group_name_H-M   'P 1'
#
loop_
_entity.id
_entity.type
_entity.pdbx_description
1 polymer ?
#
loop_
_entity_poly.entity_id
_entity_poly.type
_entity_poly.pdbx_seq_one_letter_code
_entity_poly.pdbx_strand_id
1 'polypeptide(L)'
;MKSVYPMSSPSSAVFADQGLSGKANQTQPPPPLGLVVPASKPGAKKPLRKNAWQVAPNLLVSFRYAWAGVSYAFATQRNFRIHTFTGVAVITAASLLHLEAIAVAVLALTSCLVMILELLNTALESVVDLTVGQSYHELAKIAKDCAAGAVLLAAIAAVIVGGCLLLPPLLSLMV
;
A
#
# COMPACT_ATOMS: atom_id res chain seq x y z
N MET A 1 -8.45 -31.84 -18.25
CA MET A 1 -9.36 -32.67 -17.43
C MET A 1 -10.44 -31.77 -16.86
N LYS A 2 -11.66 -31.91 -17.37
CA LYS A 2 -12.84 -31.16 -16.93
C LYS A 2 -13.48 -31.92 -15.77
N SER A 3 -13.67 -31.25 -14.61
CA SER A 3 -14.52 -31.78 -13.53
C SER A 3 -15.82 -31.00 -13.53
N VAL A 4 -16.89 -31.71 -13.86
CA VAL A 4 -18.28 -31.26 -13.89
C VAL A 4 -18.89 -31.61 -12.55
N TYR A 5 -19.45 -30.62 -11.85
CA TYR A 5 -20.33 -30.89 -10.69
C TYR A 5 -21.79 -30.94 -11.15
N PRO A 6 -22.58 -31.95 -10.74
CA PRO A 6 -23.98 -32.06 -11.13
C PRO A 6 -24.89 -31.19 -10.25
N MET A 7 -25.79 -30.44 -10.89
CA MET A 7 -26.95 -29.80 -10.27
C MET A 7 -27.96 -30.88 -9.81
N SER A 8 -28.36 -30.83 -8.55
CA SER A 8 -29.51 -31.54 -8.02
C SER A 8 -30.65 -30.55 -7.79
N SER A 9 -31.73 -30.76 -8.52
CA SER A 9 -33.03 -30.10 -8.34
C SER A 9 -33.77 -30.69 -7.12
N PRO A 10 -34.46 -29.87 -6.31
CA PRO A 10 -35.41 -30.42 -5.33
C PRO A 10 -36.84 -30.53 -5.93
N SER A 11 -37.40 -31.68 -5.69
CA SER A 11 -38.72 -32.17 -5.96
C SER A 11 -39.83 -31.33 -5.33
N SER A 12 -40.91 -31.17 -6.14
CA SER A 12 -42.21 -30.67 -5.75
C SER A 12 -42.86 -31.60 -4.71
N ALA A 13 -43.29 -31.07 -3.58
CA ALA A 13 -44.30 -31.71 -2.74
C ALA A 13 -45.41 -30.71 -2.44
N VAL A 14 -46.58 -31.07 -2.93
CA VAL A 14 -47.89 -30.48 -2.70
C VAL A 14 -48.27 -30.69 -1.23
N PHE A 15 -48.67 -29.64 -0.52
CA PHE A 15 -49.59 -29.77 0.64
C PHE A 15 -50.65 -28.69 0.60
N ALA A 16 -51.87 -29.17 0.75
CA ALA A 16 -53.12 -28.46 0.68
C ALA A 16 -53.40 -27.57 1.90
N ASP A 17 -53.97 -26.43 1.61
CA ASP A 17 -55.12 -25.76 2.24
C ASP A 17 -55.41 -26.06 3.73
N GLN A 18 -55.23 -25.05 4.58
CA GLN A 18 -56.11 -24.72 5.69
C GLN A 18 -56.15 -23.21 5.91
N GLY A 19 -57.30 -22.65 5.63
CA GLY A 19 -57.62 -21.26 5.90
C GLY A 19 -57.68 -20.96 7.39
N LEU A 20 -57.01 -19.87 7.80
CA LEU A 20 -57.36 -19.10 8.99
C LEU A 20 -56.99 -17.62 8.72
N SER A 21 -58.06 -16.82 8.69
CA SER A 21 -58.04 -15.36 8.75
C SER A 21 -57.20 -14.87 9.94
N GLY A 22 -56.08 -14.25 9.63
CA GLY A 22 -55.21 -13.58 10.61
C GLY A 22 -54.55 -12.38 9.95
N LYS A 23 -54.80 -11.20 10.51
CA LYS A 23 -54.33 -9.89 10.10
C LYS A 23 -52.89 -9.93 9.54
N ALA A 24 -52.77 -9.51 8.26
CA ALA A 24 -51.46 -9.27 7.64
C ALA A 24 -50.66 -8.23 8.45
N ASN A 25 -49.76 -8.72 9.25
CA ASN A 25 -48.71 -7.91 9.79
C ASN A 25 -47.69 -7.76 8.64
N GLN A 26 -47.65 -6.59 8.02
CA GLN A 26 -46.65 -6.24 7.03
C GLN A 26 -45.30 -6.20 7.72
N THR A 27 -44.56 -7.29 7.68
CA THR A 27 -43.14 -7.30 7.99
C THR A 27 -42.43 -6.51 6.90
N GLN A 28 -42.16 -5.23 7.19
CA GLN A 28 -41.22 -4.44 6.40
C GLN A 28 -39.90 -5.22 6.30
N PRO A 29 -39.31 -5.28 5.10
CA PRO A 29 -37.96 -5.85 4.99
C PRO A 29 -37.01 -5.08 5.88
N PRO A 30 -36.03 -5.75 6.51
CA PRO A 30 -35.04 -5.07 7.34
C PRO A 30 -34.38 -3.98 6.50
N PRO A 31 -34.16 -2.78 7.09
CA PRO A 31 -33.48 -1.70 6.39
C PRO A 31 -32.09 -2.20 5.93
N PRO A 32 -31.60 -1.77 4.76
CA PRO A 32 -30.25 -2.11 4.32
C PRO A 32 -29.29 -1.69 5.43
N LEU A 33 -28.27 -2.52 5.67
CA LEU A 33 -27.19 -2.26 6.63
C LEU A 33 -26.57 -0.89 6.31
N GLY A 34 -27.26 0.16 6.73
CA GLY A 34 -26.78 1.51 6.73
C GLY A 34 -25.65 1.58 7.74
N LEU A 35 -24.54 2.07 7.27
CA LEU A 35 -23.46 2.58 8.11
C LEU A 35 -24.10 3.26 9.34
N VAL A 36 -23.99 2.66 10.52
CA VAL A 36 -24.41 3.29 11.75
C VAL A 36 -23.42 4.42 12.01
N VAL A 37 -23.68 5.57 11.37
CA VAL A 37 -23.04 6.81 11.77
C VAL A 37 -23.58 7.09 13.17
N PRO A 38 -22.75 7.07 14.22
CA PRO A 38 -23.22 7.39 15.56
C PRO A 38 -23.85 8.79 15.48
N ALA A 39 -25.12 8.89 15.88
CA ALA A 39 -25.86 10.14 15.92
C ALA A 39 -25.01 11.17 16.68
N SER A 40 -24.56 12.19 15.99
CA SER A 40 -23.81 13.28 16.58
C SER A 40 -24.71 13.93 17.62
N LYS A 41 -24.29 13.93 18.88
CA LYS A 41 -24.99 14.62 19.97
C LYS A 41 -25.25 16.08 19.51
N PRO A 42 -26.50 16.57 19.60
CA PRO A 42 -26.79 17.95 19.30
C PRO A 42 -26.04 18.84 20.30
N GLY A 43 -25.04 19.59 19.81
CA GLY A 43 -24.18 20.45 20.61
C GLY A 43 -22.67 20.17 20.50
N ALA A 44 -22.23 19.13 19.84
CA ALA A 44 -20.81 18.96 19.52
C ALA A 44 -20.43 20.05 18.51
N LYS A 45 -19.81 21.14 18.97
CA LYS A 45 -19.16 22.13 18.10
C LYS A 45 -18.21 21.35 17.18
N LYS A 46 -18.54 21.30 15.88
CA LYS A 46 -17.60 20.78 14.87
C LYS A 46 -16.23 21.39 15.16
N PRO A 47 -15.18 20.60 15.36
CA PRO A 47 -13.85 21.18 15.53
C PRO A 47 -13.60 22.01 14.27
N LEU A 48 -13.56 23.31 14.48
CA LEU A 48 -13.31 24.26 13.41
C LEU A 48 -11.98 23.84 12.75
N ARG A 49 -11.99 23.67 11.46
CA ARG A 49 -10.85 23.33 10.59
C ARG A 49 -9.63 24.27 10.74
N LYS A 50 -9.69 25.20 11.70
CA LYS A 50 -8.60 26.11 12.06
C LYS A 50 -7.29 25.39 12.46
N ASN A 51 -7.35 24.16 12.94
CA ASN A 51 -6.16 23.42 13.34
C ASN A 51 -5.50 22.64 12.19
N ALA A 52 -6.17 22.46 11.05
CA ALA A 52 -5.57 21.77 9.91
C ALA A 52 -4.41 22.56 9.26
N TRP A 53 -4.35 23.89 9.48
CA TRP A 53 -3.28 24.78 9.00
C TRP A 53 -2.21 25.04 10.06
N GLN A 54 -2.42 24.62 11.31
CA GLN A 54 -1.47 24.81 12.41
C GLN A 54 -0.58 23.58 12.64
N VAL A 55 -0.65 22.56 11.77
CA VAL A 55 0.04 21.27 11.98
C VAL A 55 1.56 21.36 11.85
N ALA A 56 2.10 22.42 11.27
CA ALA A 56 3.54 22.60 11.25
C ALA A 56 3.91 24.09 11.45
N PRO A 57 3.94 24.61 12.69
CA PRO A 57 4.38 25.97 12.92
C PRO A 57 5.86 26.19 12.58
N ASN A 58 6.63 25.11 12.36
CA ASN A 58 8.06 25.18 12.03
C ASN A 58 8.45 24.06 11.04
N LEU A 59 9.21 24.41 10.00
CA LEU A 59 9.84 23.48 9.06
C LEU A 59 10.62 22.35 9.78
N LEU A 60 11.23 22.65 10.90
CA LEU A 60 11.96 21.68 11.74
C LEU A 60 11.05 20.58 12.29
N VAL A 61 9.81 20.91 12.66
CA VAL A 61 8.85 19.92 13.14
C VAL A 61 8.41 19.01 11.99
N SER A 62 8.16 19.55 10.80
CA SER A 62 7.84 18.77 9.61
C SER A 62 8.98 17.83 9.23
N PHE A 63 10.22 18.32 9.27
CA PHE A 63 11.41 17.49 9.02
C PHE A 63 11.54 16.35 10.05
N ARG A 64 11.28 16.62 11.32
CA ARG A 64 11.29 15.60 12.37
C ARG A 64 10.28 14.49 12.12
N TYR A 65 9.06 14.84 11.67
CA TYR A 65 8.05 13.83 11.34
C TYR A 65 8.43 13.03 10.09
N ALA A 66 8.96 13.68 9.06
CA ALA A 66 9.45 13.00 7.87
C ALA A 66 10.59 12.02 8.22
N TRP A 67 11.55 12.47 9.05
CA TRP A 67 12.63 11.61 9.52
C TRP A 67 12.15 10.44 10.37
N ALA A 68 11.11 10.63 11.18
CA ALA A 68 10.51 9.55 11.96
C ALA A 68 9.93 8.45 11.04
N GLY A 69 9.29 8.83 9.92
CA GLY A 69 8.80 7.88 8.92
C GLY A 69 9.92 7.07 8.27
N VAL A 70 11.00 7.73 7.83
CA VAL A 70 12.17 7.07 7.27
C VAL A 70 12.82 6.12 8.30
N SER A 71 12.97 6.57 9.54
CA SER A 71 13.56 5.76 10.62
C SER A 71 12.68 4.54 10.95
N TYR A 72 11.36 4.70 10.92
CA TYR A 72 10.42 3.61 11.11
C TYR A 72 10.57 2.55 10.00
N ALA A 73 10.59 2.97 8.73
CA ALA A 73 10.78 2.05 7.61
C ALA A 73 12.13 1.32 7.70
N PHE A 74 13.20 2.03 8.03
CA PHE A 74 14.54 1.42 8.22
C PHE A 74 14.56 0.39 9.36
N ALA A 75 13.85 0.66 10.46
CA ALA A 75 13.80 -0.25 11.61
C ALA A 75 12.94 -1.49 11.34
N THR A 76 11.81 -1.33 10.63
CA THR A 76 10.78 -2.38 10.49
C THR A 76 10.83 -3.11 9.15
N GLN A 77 11.22 -2.42 8.06
CA GLN A 77 11.14 -2.97 6.70
C GLN A 77 12.49 -3.55 6.24
N ARG A 78 12.50 -4.86 6.00
CA ARG A 78 13.69 -5.56 5.49
C ARG A 78 14.12 -5.03 4.12
N ASN A 79 13.16 -4.84 3.20
CA ASN A 79 13.44 -4.41 1.84
C ASN A 79 14.03 -2.99 1.83
N PHE A 80 13.49 -2.07 2.65
CA PHE A 80 14.03 -0.73 2.76
C PHE A 80 15.52 -0.72 3.15
N ARG A 81 15.92 -1.57 4.10
CA ARG A 81 17.35 -1.73 4.48
C ARG A 81 18.20 -2.25 3.33
N ILE A 82 17.71 -3.29 2.61
CA ILE A 82 18.42 -3.85 1.46
C ILE A 82 18.64 -2.76 0.39
N HIS A 83 17.59 -2.03 0.02
CA HIS A 83 17.69 -0.96 -0.97
C HIS A 83 18.60 0.19 -0.51
N THR A 84 18.60 0.55 0.77
CA THR A 84 19.49 1.55 1.34
C THR A 84 20.95 1.12 1.20
N PHE A 85 21.30 -0.08 1.63
CA PHE A 85 22.69 -0.57 1.54
C PHE A 85 23.13 -0.76 0.09
N THR A 86 22.27 -1.28 -0.77
CA THR A 86 22.57 -1.41 -2.21
C THR A 86 22.78 -0.04 -2.85
N GLY A 87 21.94 0.94 -2.58
CA GLY A 87 22.10 2.30 -3.11
C GLY A 87 23.39 2.95 -2.67
N VAL A 88 23.75 2.84 -1.38
CA VAL A 88 25.04 3.34 -0.88
C VAL A 88 26.22 2.64 -1.57
N ALA A 89 26.17 1.32 -1.73
CA ALA A 89 27.22 0.56 -2.40
C ALA A 89 27.38 0.97 -3.87
N VAL A 90 26.27 1.13 -4.59
CA VAL A 90 26.24 1.56 -6.02
C VAL A 90 26.84 2.96 -6.17
N ILE A 91 26.45 3.92 -5.33
CA ILE A 91 26.97 5.29 -5.38
C ILE A 91 28.44 5.32 -5.03
N THR A 92 28.86 4.55 -4.04
CA THR A 92 30.28 4.42 -3.66
C THR A 92 31.10 3.82 -4.80
N ALA A 93 30.63 2.74 -5.41
CA ALA A 93 31.29 2.12 -6.56
C ALA A 93 31.41 3.11 -7.74
N ALA A 94 30.34 3.84 -8.06
CA ALA A 94 30.36 4.83 -9.12
C ALA A 94 31.39 5.95 -8.87
N SER A 95 31.52 6.38 -7.61
CA SER A 95 32.48 7.39 -7.21
C SER A 95 33.94 6.87 -7.28
N LEU A 96 34.17 5.63 -6.85
CA LEU A 96 35.48 4.97 -6.96
C LEU A 96 35.92 4.70 -8.39
N LEU A 97 34.96 4.41 -9.28
CA LEU A 97 35.18 4.24 -10.70
C LEU A 97 35.31 5.58 -11.45
N HIS A 98 35.27 6.71 -10.76
CA HIS A 98 35.34 8.05 -11.33
C HIS A 98 34.31 8.30 -12.47
N LEU A 99 33.07 7.78 -12.31
CA LEU A 99 32.00 8.04 -13.28
C LEU A 99 31.71 9.53 -13.36
N GLU A 100 31.23 9.97 -14.54
CA GLU A 100 30.78 11.34 -14.72
C GLU A 100 29.65 11.71 -13.74
N ALA A 101 29.61 12.97 -13.32
CA ALA A 101 28.62 13.47 -12.36
C ALA A 101 27.18 13.16 -12.75
N ILE A 102 26.86 13.18 -14.04
CA ILE A 102 25.52 12.84 -14.56
C ILE A 102 25.19 11.37 -14.28
N ALA A 103 26.13 10.45 -14.51
CA ALA A 103 25.91 9.03 -14.24
C ALA A 103 25.69 8.77 -12.74
N VAL A 104 26.47 9.42 -11.87
CA VAL A 104 26.29 9.34 -10.41
C VAL A 104 24.92 9.91 -10.00
N ALA A 105 24.50 11.04 -10.59
CA ALA A 105 23.20 11.64 -10.31
C ALA A 105 22.03 10.73 -10.72
N VAL A 106 22.13 10.07 -11.87
CA VAL A 106 21.12 9.10 -12.35
C VAL A 106 21.04 7.90 -11.42
N LEU A 107 22.17 7.34 -10.99
CA LEU A 107 22.22 6.22 -10.04
C LEU A 107 21.62 6.63 -8.68
N ALA A 108 21.94 7.82 -8.19
CA ALA A 108 21.40 8.34 -6.94
C ALA A 108 19.87 8.55 -7.03
N LEU A 109 19.39 9.16 -8.12
CA LEU A 109 17.97 9.40 -8.36
C LEU A 109 17.20 8.07 -8.45
N THR A 110 17.73 7.10 -9.17
CA THR A 110 17.11 5.78 -9.32
C THR A 110 17.03 5.04 -7.98
N SER A 111 18.11 5.08 -7.18
CA SER A 111 18.13 4.50 -5.84
C SER A 111 17.14 5.18 -4.90
N CYS A 112 17.07 6.51 -4.94
CA CYS A 112 16.08 7.28 -4.16
C CYS A 112 14.64 6.93 -4.57
N LEU A 113 14.37 6.75 -5.87
CA LEU A 113 13.04 6.39 -6.35
C LEU A 113 12.57 5.05 -5.76
N VAL A 114 13.44 4.04 -5.74
CA VAL A 114 13.12 2.74 -5.10
C VAL A 114 12.77 2.93 -3.62
N MET A 115 13.56 3.71 -2.88
CA MET A 115 13.30 3.96 -1.46
C MET A 115 12.02 4.76 -1.21
N ILE A 116 11.69 5.73 -2.08
CA ILE A 116 10.42 6.49 -2.01
C ILE A 116 9.23 5.55 -2.21
N LEU A 117 9.29 4.67 -3.19
CA LEU A 117 8.21 3.71 -3.45
C LEU A 117 8.08 2.69 -2.31
N GLU A 118 9.17 2.28 -1.67
CA GLU A 118 9.14 1.41 -0.49
C GLU A 118 8.48 2.10 0.71
N LEU A 119 8.74 3.41 0.92
CA LEU A 119 8.04 4.20 1.94
C LEU A 119 6.53 4.31 1.64
N LEU A 120 6.17 4.53 0.38
CA LEU A 120 4.76 4.57 -0.03
C LEU A 120 4.09 3.21 0.12
N ASN A 121 4.78 2.12 -0.21
CA ASN A 121 4.29 0.76 0.03
C ASN A 121 4.01 0.54 1.53
N THR A 122 4.96 0.88 2.39
CA THR A 122 4.79 0.76 3.86
C THR A 122 3.60 1.59 4.37
N ALA A 123 3.42 2.80 3.85
CA ALA A 123 2.29 3.65 4.22
C ALA A 123 0.95 3.06 3.76
N LEU A 124 0.88 2.54 2.52
CA LEU A 124 -0.31 1.89 1.98
C LEU A 124 -0.67 0.62 2.75
N GLU A 125 0.31 -0.23 3.08
CA GLU A 125 0.10 -1.41 3.91
C GLU A 125 -0.49 -1.03 5.26
N SER A 126 0.06 0.01 5.92
CA SER A 126 -0.44 0.49 7.21
C SER A 126 -1.88 1.00 7.12
N VAL A 127 -2.25 1.73 6.07
CA VAL A 127 -3.62 2.22 5.85
C VAL A 127 -4.58 1.08 5.56
N VAL A 128 -4.18 0.12 4.73
CA VAL A 128 -4.99 -1.05 4.42
C VAL A 128 -5.23 -1.87 5.68
N ASP A 129 -4.18 -2.16 6.46
CA ASP A 129 -4.31 -2.95 7.70
C ASP A 129 -5.17 -2.24 8.75
N LEU A 130 -5.09 -0.92 8.86
CA LEU A 130 -5.96 -0.13 9.71
C LEU A 130 -7.44 -0.23 9.25
N THR A 131 -7.68 -0.35 7.95
CA THR A 131 -9.04 -0.35 7.38
C THR A 131 -9.72 -1.71 7.52
N VAL A 132 -9.01 -2.80 7.23
CA VAL A 132 -9.60 -4.15 7.20
C VAL A 132 -9.36 -4.95 8.49
N GLY A 133 -8.42 -4.51 9.34
CA GLY A 133 -8.05 -5.21 10.58
C GLY A 133 -7.56 -6.63 10.30
N GLN A 134 -8.20 -7.61 10.97
CA GLN A 134 -7.88 -9.05 10.83
C GLN A 134 -8.74 -9.76 9.77
N SER A 135 -9.63 -9.04 9.06
CA SER A 135 -10.51 -9.65 8.07
C SER A 135 -9.86 -9.66 6.68
N TYR A 136 -10.07 -10.76 5.95
CA TYR A 136 -9.65 -10.84 4.56
C TYR A 136 -10.59 -10.01 3.67
N HIS A 137 -10.01 -9.19 2.81
CA HIS A 137 -10.75 -8.44 1.80
C HIS A 137 -9.94 -8.43 0.49
N GLU A 138 -10.56 -8.84 -0.61
CA GLU A 138 -9.87 -8.99 -1.91
C GLU A 138 -9.26 -7.67 -2.42
N LEU A 139 -9.99 -6.57 -2.32
CA LEU A 139 -9.47 -5.26 -2.73
C LEU A 139 -8.29 -4.80 -1.87
N ALA A 140 -8.27 -5.15 -0.58
CA ALA A 140 -7.15 -4.87 0.30
C ALA A 140 -5.89 -5.62 -0.15
N LYS A 141 -6.06 -6.91 -0.53
CA LYS A 141 -4.97 -7.70 -1.11
C LYS A 141 -4.46 -7.08 -2.41
N ILE A 142 -5.36 -6.73 -3.34
CA ILE A 142 -4.99 -6.10 -4.61
C ILE A 142 -4.23 -4.80 -4.39
N ALA A 143 -4.66 -3.96 -3.46
CA ALA A 143 -3.98 -2.70 -3.13
C ALA A 143 -2.54 -2.93 -2.65
N LYS A 144 -2.33 -3.89 -1.75
CA LYS A 144 -1.00 -4.28 -1.26
C LYS A 144 -0.13 -4.86 -2.38
N ASP A 145 -0.69 -5.77 -3.19
CA ASP A 145 0.03 -6.39 -4.31
C ASP A 145 0.48 -5.33 -5.35
N CYS A 146 -0.39 -4.34 -5.65
CA CYS A 146 -0.04 -3.24 -6.55
C CYS A 146 1.07 -2.34 -5.98
N ALA A 147 1.02 -2.04 -4.69
CA ALA A 147 2.04 -1.24 -4.04
C ALA A 147 3.41 -1.95 -4.04
N ALA A 148 3.44 -3.23 -3.69
CA ALA A 148 4.64 -4.06 -3.77
C ALA A 148 5.14 -4.20 -5.23
N GLY A 149 4.22 -4.33 -6.19
CA GLY A 149 4.55 -4.37 -7.63
C GLY A 149 5.23 -3.10 -8.12
N ALA A 150 4.83 -1.92 -7.64
CA ALA A 150 5.49 -0.66 -7.96
C ALA A 150 6.95 -0.62 -7.49
N VAL A 151 7.22 -1.12 -6.27
CA VAL A 151 8.59 -1.25 -5.75
C VAL A 151 9.41 -2.20 -6.62
N LEU A 152 8.83 -3.36 -6.98
CA LEU A 152 9.51 -4.35 -7.81
C LEU A 152 9.91 -3.78 -9.17
N LEU A 153 8.99 -3.06 -9.85
CA LEU A 153 9.29 -2.43 -11.13
C LEU A 153 10.41 -1.40 -11.04
N ALA A 154 10.40 -0.59 -9.99
CA ALA A 154 11.45 0.38 -9.74
C ALA A 154 12.81 -0.28 -9.45
N ALA A 155 12.82 -1.38 -8.69
CA ALA A 155 14.03 -2.15 -8.41
C ALA A 155 14.60 -2.78 -9.69
N ILE A 156 13.77 -3.32 -10.57
CA ILE A 156 14.19 -3.84 -11.88
C ILE A 156 14.81 -2.71 -12.73
N ALA A 157 14.14 -1.55 -12.79
CA ALA A 157 14.68 -0.40 -13.51
C ALA A 157 16.04 0.05 -12.94
N ALA A 158 16.19 0.06 -11.59
CA ALA A 158 17.45 0.38 -10.95
C ALA A 158 18.57 -0.59 -11.28
N VAL A 159 18.27 -1.89 -11.36
CA VAL A 159 19.25 -2.92 -11.78
C VAL A 159 19.68 -2.71 -13.23
N ILE A 160 18.75 -2.40 -14.13
CA ILE A 160 19.05 -2.12 -15.54
C ILE A 160 19.95 -0.88 -15.66
N VAL A 161 19.57 0.23 -15.03
CA VAL A 161 20.35 1.48 -15.04
C VAL A 161 21.74 1.27 -14.44
N GLY A 162 21.81 0.61 -13.28
CA GLY A 162 23.06 0.27 -12.61
C GLY A 162 23.96 -0.60 -13.48
N GLY A 163 23.40 -1.61 -14.13
CA GLY A 163 24.12 -2.47 -15.05
C GLY A 163 24.69 -1.67 -16.25
N CYS A 164 23.87 -0.85 -16.90
CA CYS A 164 24.30 -0.06 -18.04
C CYS A 164 25.43 0.94 -17.70
N LEU A 165 25.42 1.51 -16.49
CA LEU A 165 26.39 2.54 -16.10
C LEU A 165 27.64 1.98 -15.43
N LEU A 166 27.54 0.88 -14.69
CA LEU A 166 28.67 0.33 -13.92
C LEU A 166 29.42 -0.78 -14.66
N LEU A 167 28.75 -1.61 -15.48
CA LEU A 167 29.41 -2.73 -16.16
C LEU A 167 30.52 -2.31 -17.12
N PRO A 168 30.37 -1.30 -18.00
CA PRO A 168 31.42 -0.91 -18.92
C PRO A 168 32.72 -0.49 -18.23
N PRO A 169 32.72 0.40 -17.21
CA PRO A 169 33.94 0.78 -16.52
C PRO A 169 34.54 -0.37 -15.68
N LEU A 170 33.68 -1.26 -15.11
CA LEU A 170 34.19 -2.43 -14.39
C LEU A 170 34.92 -3.41 -15.30
N LEU A 171 34.41 -3.64 -16.51
CA LEU A 171 35.05 -4.51 -17.49
C LEU A 171 36.36 -3.92 -18.00
N SER A 172 36.45 -2.60 -18.15
CA SER A 172 37.68 -1.92 -18.57
C SER A 172 38.81 -2.00 -17.55
N LEU A 173 38.50 -2.25 -16.26
CA LEU A 173 39.52 -2.49 -15.22
C LEU A 173 40.10 -3.90 -15.25
N MET A 174 39.44 -4.85 -15.93
CA MET A 174 39.84 -6.26 -15.97
C MET A 174 40.66 -6.59 -17.23
N VAL A 175 40.73 -5.65 -18.18
CA VAL A 175 41.49 -5.78 -19.44
C VAL A 175 42.71 -4.85 -19.41
#